data_a7de7025ef187e7addc96249937ccc18
#
_entry.id   a7de7025ef187e7addc96249937ccc18
#
_cell.length_a   1.000
_cell.length_b   1.000
_cell.length_c   1.000
_cell.angle_alpha   90.00
_cell.angle_beta   90.00
_cell.angle_gamma   90.00
#
_symmetry.space_group_name_H-M   'P 1'
#
loop_
_entity.id
_entity.type
_entity.pdbx_description
1 polymer ?
#
loop_
_entity_poly.entity_id
_entity_poly.type
_entity_poly.pdbx_seq_one_letter_code
_entity_poly.pdbx_strand_id
1 'polypeptide(L)'
;MQLIVRKKYLDELIELYGTPDIKVITGIRRSGKSVLLQEFITYLKSLNEQINIVMINLQELEFDYLLEYHALHKYIMNQYKEEMTNVLLIDEVQMCPQFELAINSIYAKGIYDVYITGSNAFLLSSDLATLFTGRTMEIKVYPFSFKEYLTYYKITDRYDDAFDKYVKTGGMPGAYVYKTEDRQYDYVRDIYSTILIRDLVEKYKIRNKLEFTNISEFMMDNIGNLLSPNNICETLKNNQSEITRKTVSKYIGYLENAFLFYEAKRYDLKGKKYLTNNSKYYLCDSSFRYAVNGTRNMDYGRVYENIVYLELRRRGYEVYVGKLYKKEIDFVAKKRDTQIYIQVSDNISDKKTFEREYTPLLAIKDAYPKLIIARTRHETYDYQGIQVIDLCRWLREE
;
A
#
# COMPACT_ATOMS: atom_id res chain seq x y z
N MET A 1 12.14 20.84 -0.73
CA MET A 1 11.77 19.46 -1.16
C MET A 1 11.28 19.56 -2.58
N GLN A 2 11.78 18.73 -3.50
CA GLN A 2 11.22 18.67 -4.86
C GLN A 2 9.90 17.90 -4.76
N LEU A 3 8.80 18.51 -5.18
CA LEU A 3 7.51 17.85 -5.28
C LEU A 3 7.35 17.29 -6.70
N ILE A 4 6.74 16.13 -6.83
CA ILE A 4 6.30 15.59 -8.12
C ILE A 4 4.79 15.46 -8.08
N VAL A 5 4.14 15.78 -9.19
CA VAL A 5 2.70 15.54 -9.32
C VAL A 5 2.46 14.04 -9.47
N ARG A 6 1.68 13.49 -8.56
CA ARG A 6 1.30 12.08 -8.58
C ARG A 6 0.06 11.90 -9.47
N LYS A 7 0.31 12.03 -10.78
CA LYS A 7 -0.74 12.15 -11.80
C LYS A 7 -1.85 11.11 -11.63
N LYS A 8 -1.50 9.84 -11.44
CA LYS A 8 -2.48 8.77 -11.30
C LYS A 8 -3.51 9.05 -10.18
N TYR A 9 -3.04 9.39 -8.99
CA TYR A 9 -3.92 9.65 -7.84
C TYR A 9 -4.65 10.97 -7.95
N LEU A 10 -4.01 11.97 -8.56
CA LEU A 10 -4.65 13.25 -8.85
C LEU A 10 -5.78 13.06 -9.87
N ASP A 11 -5.56 12.29 -10.93
CA ASP A 11 -6.59 11.97 -11.94
C ASP A 11 -7.77 11.21 -11.29
N GLU A 12 -7.51 10.26 -10.36
CA GLU A 12 -8.56 9.57 -9.58
C GLU A 12 -9.37 10.55 -8.72
N LEU A 13 -8.73 11.55 -8.08
CA LEU A 13 -9.44 12.60 -7.32
C LEU A 13 -10.30 13.49 -8.24
N ILE A 14 -9.77 13.85 -9.41
CA ILE A 14 -10.48 14.65 -10.41
C ILE A 14 -11.69 13.90 -10.98
N GLU A 15 -11.53 12.60 -11.28
CA GLU A 15 -12.63 11.75 -11.76
C GLU A 15 -13.78 11.67 -10.75
N LEU A 16 -13.46 11.67 -9.46
CA LEU A 16 -14.44 11.59 -8.39
C LEU A 16 -15.00 12.96 -7.96
N TYR A 17 -14.47 14.08 -8.49
CA TYR A 17 -14.95 15.43 -8.16
C TYR A 17 -16.42 15.60 -8.53
N GLY A 18 -17.19 16.13 -7.57
CA GLY A 18 -18.63 16.35 -7.72
C GLY A 18 -19.49 15.08 -7.62
N THR A 19 -18.90 13.90 -7.40
CA THR A 19 -19.69 12.70 -7.09
C THR A 19 -20.18 12.71 -5.64
N PRO A 20 -21.34 12.09 -5.32
CA PRO A 20 -21.91 12.19 -3.98
C PRO A 20 -21.12 11.43 -2.91
N ASP A 21 -20.23 10.50 -3.29
CA ASP A 21 -19.52 9.66 -2.34
C ASP A 21 -18.52 10.44 -1.49
N ILE A 22 -18.24 9.95 -0.27
CA ILE A 22 -17.14 10.41 0.56
C ILE A 22 -15.84 9.79 0.01
N LYS A 23 -14.88 10.62 -0.43
CA LYS A 23 -13.60 10.17 -0.95
C LYS A 23 -12.64 9.93 0.23
N VAL A 24 -12.23 8.68 0.41
CA VAL A 24 -11.38 8.26 1.52
C VAL A 24 -9.97 7.95 1.00
N ILE A 25 -9.03 8.83 1.29
CA ILE A 25 -7.63 8.71 0.85
C ILE A 25 -6.84 8.00 1.95
N THR A 26 -6.42 6.77 1.68
CA THR A 26 -5.73 5.91 2.64
C THR A 26 -4.31 5.59 2.21
N GLY A 27 -3.53 5.04 3.10
CA GLY A 27 -2.16 4.59 2.83
C GLY A 27 -1.23 4.81 4.01
N ILE A 28 -0.09 4.15 3.97
CA ILE A 28 0.89 4.21 5.06
C ILE A 28 1.28 5.65 5.42
N ARG A 29 1.64 5.83 6.68
CA ARG A 29 2.19 7.11 7.17
C ARG A 29 3.33 7.60 6.27
N ARG A 30 3.32 8.91 5.92
CA ARG A 30 4.32 9.55 5.06
C ARG A 30 4.34 9.09 3.59
N SER A 31 3.29 8.44 3.08
CA SER A 31 3.16 8.08 1.65
C SER A 31 2.84 9.26 0.72
N GLY A 32 2.57 10.45 1.27
CA GLY A 32 2.30 11.67 0.49
C GLY A 32 0.83 12.05 0.35
N LYS A 33 -0.07 11.54 1.21
CA LYS A 33 -1.52 11.86 1.20
C LYS A 33 -1.80 13.36 1.32
N SER A 34 -1.19 14.03 2.30
CA SER A 34 -1.36 15.48 2.53
C SER A 34 -0.88 16.31 1.33
N VAL A 35 0.22 15.88 0.69
CA VAL A 35 0.73 16.53 -0.53
C VAL A 35 -0.27 16.36 -1.68
N LEU A 36 -0.84 15.18 -1.84
CA LEU A 36 -1.86 14.91 -2.86
C LEU A 36 -3.11 15.78 -2.66
N LEU A 37 -3.55 16.02 -1.41
CA LEU A 37 -4.62 16.99 -1.13
C LEU A 37 -4.24 18.42 -1.57
N GLN A 38 -3.00 18.85 -1.36
CA GLN A 38 -2.53 20.17 -1.80
C GLN A 38 -2.46 20.27 -3.33
N GLU A 39 -2.07 19.20 -4.02
CA GLU A 39 -2.11 19.13 -5.48
C GLU A 39 -3.56 19.24 -5.99
N PHE A 40 -4.49 18.55 -5.35
CA PHE A 40 -5.91 18.63 -5.69
C PHE A 40 -6.50 20.02 -5.43
N ILE A 41 -6.16 20.67 -4.31
CA ILE A 41 -6.53 22.08 -4.04
C ILE A 41 -5.99 23.01 -5.13
N THR A 42 -4.75 22.78 -5.59
CA THR A 42 -4.16 23.58 -6.68
C THR A 42 -4.94 23.39 -7.98
N TYR A 43 -5.34 22.15 -8.27
CA TYR A 43 -6.22 21.87 -9.40
C TYR A 43 -7.58 22.58 -9.27
N LEU A 44 -8.27 22.46 -8.13
CA LEU A 44 -9.57 23.12 -7.90
C LEU A 44 -9.49 24.64 -8.09
N LYS A 45 -8.41 25.27 -7.61
CA LYS A 45 -8.17 26.71 -7.81
C LYS A 45 -7.90 27.09 -9.27
N SER A 46 -7.49 26.13 -10.10
CA SER A 46 -7.29 26.38 -11.55
C SER A 46 -8.59 26.32 -12.35
N LEU A 47 -9.64 25.75 -11.78
CA LEU A 47 -10.97 25.79 -12.37
C LEU A 47 -11.52 27.22 -12.22
N ASN A 48 -12.01 27.81 -13.32
CA ASN A 48 -12.62 29.15 -13.29
C ASN A 48 -14.04 29.09 -12.69
N GLU A 49 -14.22 28.41 -11.57
CA GLU A 49 -15.49 28.18 -10.89
C GLU A 49 -15.50 28.83 -9.51
N GLN A 50 -16.68 29.16 -9.00
CA GLN A 50 -16.84 29.66 -7.63
C GLN A 50 -16.82 28.47 -6.65
N ILE A 51 -15.64 28.09 -6.21
CA ILE A 51 -15.42 26.96 -5.29
C ILE A 51 -15.03 27.48 -3.91
N ASN A 52 -15.78 27.08 -2.89
CA ASN A 52 -15.42 27.26 -1.49
C ASN A 52 -14.64 26.05 -1.00
N ILE A 53 -13.35 26.20 -0.77
CA ILE A 53 -12.46 25.12 -0.35
C ILE A 53 -12.24 25.23 1.16
N VAL A 54 -12.73 24.25 1.92
CA VAL A 54 -12.52 24.14 3.36
C VAL A 54 -11.51 23.04 3.63
N MET A 55 -10.28 23.44 3.98
CA MET A 55 -9.18 22.51 4.32
C MET A 55 -8.93 22.50 5.83
N ILE A 56 -8.94 21.34 6.45
CA ILE A 56 -8.71 21.12 7.88
C ILE A 56 -7.60 20.08 8.00
N ASN A 57 -6.49 20.40 8.66
CA ASN A 57 -5.45 19.44 9.01
C ASN A 57 -5.45 19.23 10.52
N LEU A 58 -6.01 18.12 10.98
CA LEU A 58 -6.16 17.83 12.42
C LEU A 58 -4.83 17.55 13.15
N GLN A 59 -3.69 17.56 12.47
CA GLN A 59 -2.37 17.53 13.09
C GLN A 59 -1.83 18.93 13.44
N GLU A 60 -2.43 20.00 12.91
CA GLU A 60 -2.00 21.38 13.16
C GLU A 60 -2.66 21.94 14.41
N LEU A 61 -1.88 22.63 15.24
CA LEU A 61 -2.37 23.23 16.49
C LEU A 61 -3.50 24.24 16.28
N GLU A 62 -3.56 24.84 15.10
CA GLU A 62 -4.63 25.73 14.70
C GLU A 62 -6.01 25.07 14.78
N PHE A 63 -6.06 23.74 14.58
CA PHE A 63 -7.28 22.94 14.56
C PHE A 63 -7.44 22.03 15.79
N ASP A 64 -6.64 22.17 16.85
CA ASP A 64 -6.68 21.30 18.02
C ASP A 64 -8.05 21.30 18.71
N TYR A 65 -8.77 22.44 18.70
CA TYR A 65 -10.12 22.56 19.22
C TYR A 65 -11.17 21.81 18.40
N LEU A 66 -10.84 21.32 17.19
CA LEU A 66 -11.71 20.50 16.35
C LEU A 66 -11.53 18.99 16.57
N LEU A 67 -10.72 18.57 17.54
CA LEU A 67 -10.56 17.15 17.89
C LEU A 67 -11.80 16.55 18.60
N GLU A 68 -12.84 17.34 18.79
CA GLU A 68 -14.15 16.92 19.26
C GLU A 68 -15.18 17.02 18.11
N TYR A 69 -15.93 15.95 17.84
CA TYR A 69 -16.74 15.84 16.62
C TYR A 69 -17.88 16.87 16.53
N HIS A 70 -18.44 17.35 17.62
CA HIS A 70 -19.45 18.43 17.57
C HIS A 70 -18.79 19.77 17.18
N ALA A 71 -17.59 20.04 17.70
CA ALA A 71 -16.83 21.23 17.34
C ALA A 71 -16.45 21.20 15.86
N LEU A 72 -15.97 20.03 15.39
CA LEU A 72 -15.66 19.80 13.98
C LEU A 72 -16.88 20.03 13.08
N HIS A 73 -18.03 19.42 13.41
CA HIS A 73 -19.27 19.58 12.67
C HIS A 73 -19.70 21.06 12.62
N LYS A 74 -19.73 21.75 13.80
CA LYS A 74 -20.11 23.17 13.88
C LYS A 74 -19.21 24.05 13.05
N TYR A 75 -17.89 23.83 13.11
CA TYR A 75 -16.94 24.58 12.29
C TYR A 75 -17.20 24.42 10.80
N ILE A 76 -17.36 23.17 10.31
CA ILE A 76 -17.65 22.89 8.91
C ILE A 76 -18.95 23.58 8.47
N MET A 77 -20.01 23.51 9.27
CA MET A 77 -21.28 24.16 8.97
C MET A 77 -21.16 25.68 8.87
N ASN A 78 -20.29 26.31 9.67
CA ASN A 78 -20.05 27.74 9.63
C ASN A 78 -19.23 28.18 8.40
N GLN A 79 -18.51 27.27 7.76
CA GLN A 79 -17.73 27.56 6.53
C GLN A 79 -18.56 27.40 5.25
N TYR A 80 -19.79 26.90 5.34
CA TYR A 80 -20.66 26.68 4.17
C TYR A 80 -21.01 28.00 3.48
N LYS A 81 -21.01 28.01 2.15
CA LYS A 81 -21.41 29.13 1.31
C LYS A 81 -22.47 28.67 0.29
N GLU A 82 -23.66 29.22 0.38
CA GLU A 82 -24.83 28.77 -0.36
C GLU A 82 -24.69 28.89 -1.89
N GLU A 83 -23.99 29.91 -2.37
CA GLU A 83 -23.87 30.20 -3.81
C GLU A 83 -22.60 29.58 -4.44
N MET A 84 -21.87 28.73 -3.72
CA MET A 84 -20.60 28.16 -4.16
C MET A 84 -20.63 26.64 -4.15
N THR A 85 -19.82 26.02 -5.01
CA THR A 85 -19.48 24.59 -4.86
C THR A 85 -18.60 24.42 -3.62
N ASN A 86 -19.11 23.72 -2.61
CA ASN A 86 -18.38 23.54 -1.36
C ASN A 86 -17.59 22.23 -1.38
N VAL A 87 -16.27 22.33 -1.20
CA VAL A 87 -15.36 21.18 -1.13
C VAL A 87 -14.73 21.14 0.25
N LEU A 88 -14.94 20.03 0.96
CA LEU A 88 -14.41 19.78 2.30
C LEU A 88 -13.25 18.76 2.23
N LEU A 89 -12.07 19.17 2.68
CA LEU A 89 -10.91 18.30 2.78
C LEU A 89 -10.46 18.22 4.24
N ILE A 90 -10.41 17.01 4.80
CA ILE A 90 -9.94 16.80 6.19
C ILE A 90 -8.76 15.85 6.17
N ASP A 91 -7.60 16.34 6.55
CA ASP A 91 -6.38 15.53 6.67
C ASP A 91 -6.27 14.92 8.06
N GLU A 92 -5.88 13.61 8.11
CA GLU A 92 -5.73 12.79 9.32
C GLU A 92 -6.99 12.77 10.22
N VAL A 93 -8.14 12.55 9.61
CA VAL A 93 -9.47 12.61 10.25
C VAL A 93 -9.60 11.75 11.50
N GLN A 94 -8.83 10.65 11.62
CA GLN A 94 -8.83 9.77 12.79
C GLN A 94 -8.29 10.43 14.08
N MET A 95 -7.73 11.62 13.98
CA MET A 95 -7.33 12.41 15.15
C MET A 95 -8.55 12.92 15.95
N CYS A 96 -9.72 13.04 15.30
CA CYS A 96 -10.99 13.38 15.94
C CYS A 96 -11.77 12.10 16.27
N PRO A 97 -11.87 11.68 17.54
CA PRO A 97 -12.71 10.54 17.91
C PRO A 97 -14.17 10.75 17.48
N GLN A 98 -14.82 9.70 17.00
CA GLN A 98 -16.22 9.76 16.53
C GLN A 98 -16.46 10.72 15.35
N PHE A 99 -15.40 11.06 14.58
CA PHE A 99 -15.52 11.94 13.41
C PHE A 99 -16.59 11.48 12.40
N GLU A 100 -16.86 10.17 12.34
CA GLU A 100 -17.87 9.58 11.47
C GLU A 100 -19.28 10.13 11.72
N LEU A 101 -19.61 10.53 12.97
CA LEU A 101 -20.88 11.16 13.28
C LEU A 101 -21.00 12.55 12.64
N ALA A 102 -19.92 13.33 12.69
CA ALA A 102 -19.87 14.63 12.04
C ALA A 102 -19.95 14.50 10.50
N ILE A 103 -19.15 13.61 9.90
CA ILE A 103 -19.11 13.41 8.46
C ILE A 103 -20.43 12.87 7.91
N ASN A 104 -21.08 11.91 8.57
CA ASN A 104 -22.40 11.41 8.18
C ASN A 104 -23.47 12.51 8.22
N SER A 105 -23.44 13.38 9.22
CA SER A 105 -24.36 14.51 9.31
C SER A 105 -24.16 15.52 8.16
N ILE A 106 -22.91 15.80 7.78
CA ILE A 106 -22.57 16.66 6.64
C ILE A 106 -23.01 16.00 5.32
N TYR A 107 -22.68 14.71 5.14
CA TYR A 107 -23.06 13.92 3.98
C TYR A 107 -24.60 13.91 3.76
N ALA A 108 -25.36 13.69 4.84
CA ALA A 108 -26.82 13.64 4.76
C ALA A 108 -27.46 14.96 4.26
N LYS A 109 -26.76 16.09 4.40
CA LYS A 109 -27.21 17.38 3.91
C LYS A 109 -26.91 17.57 2.41
N GLY A 110 -25.96 16.82 1.83
CA GLY A 110 -25.58 16.90 0.43
C GLY A 110 -25.00 18.26 -0.01
N ILE A 111 -24.43 19.01 0.93
CA ILE A 111 -23.96 20.40 0.71
C ILE A 111 -22.45 20.52 0.50
N TYR A 112 -21.72 19.43 0.68
CA TYR A 112 -20.27 19.37 0.52
C TYR A 112 -19.85 18.18 -0.35
N ASP A 113 -18.87 18.40 -1.20
CA ASP A 113 -18.04 17.34 -1.78
C ASP A 113 -16.92 16.99 -0.79
N VAL A 114 -16.92 15.76 -0.23
CA VAL A 114 -16.15 15.42 0.97
C VAL A 114 -14.96 14.52 0.65
N TYR A 115 -13.76 14.95 1.08
CA TYR A 115 -12.50 14.24 1.00
C TYR A 115 -11.89 14.11 2.40
N ILE A 116 -11.59 12.89 2.82
CA ILE A 116 -10.93 12.64 4.11
C ILE A 116 -9.68 11.80 3.91
N THR A 117 -8.64 12.04 4.71
CA THR A 117 -7.46 11.19 4.71
C THR A 117 -7.23 10.52 6.05
N GLY A 118 -6.50 9.41 6.00
CA GLY A 118 -5.96 8.79 7.20
C GLY A 118 -4.86 7.77 6.91
N SER A 119 -3.97 7.63 7.88
CA SER A 119 -2.82 6.72 7.81
C SER A 119 -3.10 5.33 8.38
N ASN A 120 -4.37 5.01 8.65
CA ASN A 120 -4.78 3.74 9.24
C ASN A 120 -5.95 3.15 8.46
N ALA A 121 -5.89 1.84 8.15
CA ALA A 121 -6.96 1.10 7.50
C ALA A 121 -8.24 0.99 8.36
N PHE A 122 -8.21 1.50 9.60
CA PHE A 122 -9.45 1.69 10.38
C PHE A 122 -10.49 2.52 9.62
N LEU A 123 -10.06 3.45 8.75
CA LEU A 123 -10.96 4.18 7.85
C LEU A 123 -11.68 3.27 6.83
N LEU A 124 -11.24 2.02 6.71
CA LEU A 124 -11.79 1.00 5.82
C LEU A 124 -12.19 -0.26 6.56
N SER A 125 -12.06 -0.27 7.90
CA SER A 125 -12.50 -1.41 8.69
C SER A 125 -13.97 -1.68 8.43
N SER A 126 -14.38 -2.94 8.62
CA SER A 126 -15.79 -3.36 8.57
C SER A 126 -16.69 -2.45 9.42
N ASP A 127 -16.12 -1.86 10.47
CA ASP A 127 -16.83 -0.97 11.39
C ASP A 127 -17.14 0.39 10.72
N LEU A 128 -16.15 1.00 10.01
CA LEU A 128 -16.39 2.24 9.25
C LEU A 128 -17.13 2.00 7.94
N ALA A 129 -16.87 0.88 7.25
CA ALA A 129 -17.70 0.49 6.09
C ALA A 129 -19.16 0.33 6.49
N THR A 130 -19.43 -0.11 7.73
CA THR A 130 -20.78 -0.18 8.31
C THR A 130 -21.30 1.20 8.68
N LEU A 131 -20.45 2.09 9.21
CA LEU A 131 -20.84 3.44 9.63
C LEU A 131 -21.10 4.37 8.43
N PHE A 132 -20.33 4.23 7.35
CA PHE A 132 -20.55 4.97 6.10
C PHE A 132 -21.46 4.23 5.10
N THR A 133 -21.85 2.99 5.37
CA THR A 133 -22.88 2.20 4.63
C THR A 133 -22.78 2.27 3.10
N GLY A 134 -21.59 1.98 2.54
CA GLY A 134 -21.39 1.94 1.09
C GLY A 134 -21.39 3.30 0.39
N ARG A 135 -21.12 4.37 1.14
CA ARG A 135 -21.09 5.77 0.65
C ARG A 135 -19.65 6.29 0.48
N THR A 136 -18.68 5.41 0.34
CA THR A 136 -17.27 5.79 0.27
C THR A 136 -16.60 5.25 -0.98
N MET A 137 -15.73 6.06 -1.57
CA MET A 137 -14.79 5.67 -2.62
C MET A 137 -13.37 5.76 -2.06
N GLU A 138 -12.66 4.61 -2.05
CA GLU A 138 -11.29 4.56 -1.55
C GLU A 138 -10.28 4.90 -2.63
N ILE A 139 -9.33 5.79 -2.29
CA ILE A 139 -8.12 6.06 -3.06
C ILE A 139 -6.92 5.63 -2.22
N LYS A 140 -6.28 4.53 -2.60
CA LYS A 140 -5.17 3.94 -1.85
C LYS A 140 -3.83 4.45 -2.34
N VAL A 141 -3.18 5.30 -1.54
CA VAL A 141 -1.89 5.93 -1.84
C VAL A 141 -0.74 5.08 -1.33
N TYR A 142 0.01 4.49 -2.25
CA TYR A 142 1.23 3.72 -1.95
C TYR A 142 2.46 4.65 -1.90
N PRO A 143 3.58 4.22 -1.29
CA PRO A 143 4.90 4.84 -1.53
C PRO A 143 5.19 5.00 -3.02
N PHE A 144 6.15 5.80 -3.41
CA PHE A 144 6.46 6.03 -4.83
C PHE A 144 6.74 4.72 -5.57
N SER A 145 6.16 4.60 -6.76
CA SER A 145 6.52 3.57 -7.74
C SER A 145 7.92 3.84 -8.30
N PHE A 146 8.49 2.85 -8.99
CA PHE A 146 9.75 3.06 -9.69
C PHE A 146 9.65 4.18 -10.75
N LYS A 147 8.52 4.31 -11.43
CA LYS A 147 8.25 5.40 -12.37
C LYS A 147 8.25 6.79 -11.70
N GLU A 148 7.62 6.89 -10.52
CA GLU A 148 7.64 8.12 -9.71
C GLU A 148 9.05 8.42 -9.15
N TYR A 149 9.83 7.39 -8.79
CA TYR A 149 11.24 7.52 -8.42
C TYR A 149 12.07 8.10 -9.56
N LEU A 150 11.93 7.56 -10.78
CA LEU A 150 12.62 8.10 -11.97
C LEU A 150 12.24 9.56 -12.22
N THR A 151 10.97 9.90 -12.07
CA THR A 151 10.46 11.27 -12.22
C THR A 151 11.06 12.22 -11.18
N TYR A 152 11.11 11.78 -9.91
CA TYR A 152 11.67 12.58 -8.81
C TYR A 152 13.15 12.91 -9.05
N TYR A 153 13.94 11.92 -9.45
CA TYR A 153 15.36 12.11 -9.71
C TYR A 153 15.68 12.58 -11.15
N LYS A 154 14.67 12.79 -12.00
CA LYS A 154 14.79 13.21 -13.40
C LYS A 154 15.70 12.27 -14.22
N ILE A 155 15.57 10.96 -13.97
CA ILE A 155 16.36 9.93 -14.62
C ILE A 155 15.71 9.59 -15.95
N THR A 156 16.46 9.76 -17.06
CA THR A 156 16.01 9.50 -18.42
C THR A 156 16.83 8.41 -19.14
N ASP A 157 17.89 7.92 -18.49
CA ASP A 157 18.78 6.85 -18.97
C ASP A 157 19.25 5.99 -17.77
N ARG A 158 20.10 4.99 -18.00
CA ARG A 158 20.65 4.10 -16.95
C ARG A 158 19.61 3.59 -15.97
N TYR A 159 18.49 3.15 -16.51
CA TYR A 159 17.36 2.68 -15.70
C TYR A 159 17.72 1.48 -14.81
N ASP A 160 18.68 0.67 -15.23
CA ASP A 160 19.14 -0.49 -14.47
C ASP A 160 19.86 -0.07 -13.17
N ASP A 161 20.75 0.92 -13.25
CA ASP A 161 21.44 1.47 -12.06
C ASP A 161 20.43 2.14 -11.12
N ALA A 162 19.48 2.85 -11.69
CA ALA A 162 18.39 3.49 -10.92
C ALA A 162 17.50 2.45 -10.23
N PHE A 163 17.18 1.34 -10.91
CA PHE A 163 16.40 0.27 -10.34
C PHE A 163 17.14 -0.44 -9.20
N ASP A 164 18.42 -0.77 -9.38
CA ASP A 164 19.24 -1.40 -8.33
C ASP A 164 19.32 -0.52 -7.07
N LYS A 165 19.27 0.81 -7.24
CA LYS A 165 19.19 1.76 -6.14
C LYS A 165 17.80 1.82 -5.53
N TYR A 166 16.73 1.91 -6.35
CA TYR A 166 15.34 1.91 -5.90
C TYR A 166 15.00 0.66 -5.08
N VAL A 167 15.48 -0.51 -5.46
CA VAL A 167 15.29 -1.77 -4.73
C VAL A 167 15.72 -1.63 -3.27
N LYS A 168 16.83 -0.92 -3.00
CA LYS A 168 17.40 -0.71 -1.66
C LYS A 168 16.72 0.44 -0.93
N THR A 169 16.58 1.59 -1.58
CA THR A 169 16.11 2.83 -0.95
C THR A 169 14.60 2.94 -0.90
N GLY A 170 13.89 2.12 -1.68
CA GLY A 170 12.44 2.07 -1.73
C GLY A 170 11.78 3.33 -2.29
N GLY A 171 10.49 3.47 -2.03
CA GLY A 171 9.61 4.52 -2.52
C GLY A 171 9.13 5.52 -1.46
N MET A 172 9.69 5.54 -0.24
CA MET A 172 9.25 6.49 0.79
C MET A 172 9.64 7.92 0.43
N PRO A 173 8.69 8.83 0.04
CA PRO A 173 9.01 10.12 -0.57
C PRO A 173 9.91 11.01 0.29
N GLY A 174 9.67 11.04 1.59
CA GLY A 174 10.45 11.86 2.52
C GLY A 174 11.89 11.42 2.70
N ALA A 175 12.23 10.16 2.35
CA ALA A 175 13.62 9.68 2.40
C ALA A 175 14.50 10.37 1.35
N TYR A 176 13.92 10.75 0.21
CA TYR A 176 14.68 11.27 -0.93
C TYR A 176 15.29 12.68 -0.72
N VAL A 177 14.90 13.38 0.34
CA VAL A 177 15.56 14.65 0.71
C VAL A 177 16.97 14.44 1.25
N TYR A 178 17.28 13.23 1.71
CA TYR A 178 18.58 12.87 2.25
C TYR A 178 19.52 12.38 1.15
N LYS A 179 20.77 12.84 1.18
CA LYS A 179 21.76 12.58 0.11
C LYS A 179 22.41 11.20 0.21
N THR A 180 22.48 10.61 1.40
CA THR A 180 23.13 9.32 1.66
C THR A 180 22.13 8.24 1.98
N GLU A 181 22.40 7.01 1.57
CA GLU A 181 21.55 5.85 1.85
C GLU A 181 21.38 5.64 3.37
N ASP A 182 22.42 5.80 4.16
CA ASP A 182 22.35 5.67 5.63
C ASP A 182 21.31 6.63 6.24
N ARG A 183 21.28 7.89 5.80
CA ARG A 183 20.29 8.87 6.27
C ARG A 183 18.88 8.57 5.77
N GLN A 184 18.76 7.99 4.59
CA GLN A 184 17.48 7.49 4.08
C GLN A 184 16.97 6.34 4.95
N TYR A 185 17.85 5.41 5.34
CA TYR A 185 17.49 4.30 6.23
C TYR A 185 17.16 4.79 7.65
N ASP A 186 17.91 5.74 8.20
CA ASP A 186 17.57 6.36 9.48
C ASP A 186 16.17 6.94 9.46
N TYR A 187 15.83 7.72 8.42
CA TYR A 187 14.49 8.28 8.25
C TYR A 187 13.40 7.21 8.16
N VAL A 188 13.62 6.16 7.39
CA VAL A 188 12.65 5.04 7.26
C VAL A 188 12.50 4.29 8.58
N ARG A 189 13.60 4.08 9.32
CA ARG A 189 13.59 3.46 10.65
C ARG A 189 12.79 4.29 11.66
N ASP A 190 12.89 5.61 11.61
CA ASP A 190 12.11 6.51 12.45
C ASP A 190 10.60 6.43 12.12
N ILE A 191 10.25 6.32 10.83
CA ILE A 191 8.86 6.07 10.42
C ILE A 191 8.36 4.74 10.98
N TYR A 192 9.15 3.67 10.83
CA TYR A 192 8.80 2.35 11.35
C TYR A 192 8.55 2.39 12.86
N SER A 193 9.48 3.00 13.61
CA SER A 193 9.35 3.17 15.05
C SER A 193 8.09 3.96 15.44
N THR A 194 7.77 5.02 14.68
CA THR A 194 6.56 5.82 14.89
C THR A 194 5.30 5.00 14.66
N ILE A 195 5.26 4.21 13.58
CA ILE A 195 4.12 3.31 13.27
C ILE A 195 3.95 2.29 14.38
N LEU A 196 5.02 1.59 14.78
CA LEU A 196 4.93 0.55 15.80
C LEU A 196 4.52 1.11 17.16
N ILE A 197 5.19 2.16 17.64
CA ILE A 197 5.00 2.65 19.01
C ILE A 197 3.75 3.53 19.11
N ARG A 198 3.70 4.62 18.35
CA ARG A 198 2.63 5.61 18.47
C ARG A 198 1.32 5.13 17.84
N ASP A 199 1.41 4.63 16.58
CA ASP A 199 0.20 4.34 15.83
C ASP A 199 -0.40 2.97 16.18
N LEU A 200 0.38 2.04 16.76
CA LEU A 200 -0.09 0.69 17.08
C LEU A 200 -0.01 0.36 18.59
N VAL A 201 1.16 0.44 19.22
CA VAL A 201 1.33 0.04 20.63
C VAL A 201 0.48 0.90 21.56
N GLU A 202 0.51 2.21 21.39
CA GLU A 202 -0.29 3.14 22.22
C GLU A 202 -1.79 2.99 21.94
N LYS A 203 -2.17 2.98 20.66
CA LYS A 203 -3.57 2.87 20.23
C LYS A 203 -4.24 1.58 20.70
N TYR A 204 -3.59 0.44 20.50
CA TYR A 204 -4.14 -0.87 20.86
C TYR A 204 -3.76 -1.33 22.26
N LYS A 205 -3.06 -0.49 23.04
CA LYS A 205 -2.59 -0.77 24.41
C LYS A 205 -1.85 -2.09 24.50
N ILE A 206 -0.91 -2.32 23.57
CA ILE A 206 -0.13 -3.55 23.49
C ILE A 206 0.82 -3.64 24.69
N ARG A 207 0.65 -4.67 25.54
CA ARG A 207 1.44 -4.85 26.76
C ARG A 207 2.86 -5.32 26.47
N ASN A 208 3.01 -6.32 25.62
CA ASN A 208 4.31 -6.87 25.27
C ASN A 208 4.84 -6.27 23.95
N LYS A 209 5.50 -5.13 24.07
CA LYS A 209 6.08 -4.38 22.93
C LYS A 209 7.15 -5.18 22.20
N LEU A 210 8.00 -5.91 22.96
CA LEU A 210 9.09 -6.69 22.39
C LEU A 210 8.57 -7.82 21.49
N GLU A 211 7.58 -8.58 21.96
CA GLU A 211 6.97 -9.64 21.14
C GLU A 211 6.31 -9.09 19.87
N PHE A 212 5.64 -7.94 20.00
CA PHE A 212 5.02 -7.28 18.84
C PHE A 212 6.06 -6.85 17.80
N THR A 213 7.16 -6.25 18.25
CA THR A 213 8.30 -5.88 17.38
C THR A 213 8.92 -7.11 16.72
N ASN A 214 9.19 -8.17 17.48
CA ASN A 214 9.76 -9.41 16.97
C ASN A 214 8.86 -10.05 15.89
N ILE A 215 7.53 -10.00 16.04
CA ILE A 215 6.60 -10.47 15.00
C ILE A 215 6.71 -9.63 13.73
N SER A 216 6.75 -8.31 13.87
CA SER A 216 6.89 -7.41 12.72
C SER A 216 8.20 -7.66 11.96
N GLU A 217 9.31 -7.77 12.66
CA GLU A 217 10.63 -8.05 12.08
C GLU A 217 10.70 -9.45 11.44
N PHE A 218 10.12 -10.46 12.10
CA PHE A 218 9.99 -11.80 11.54
C PHE A 218 9.18 -11.79 10.22
N MET A 219 8.09 -11.06 10.17
CA MET A 219 7.29 -10.92 8.95
C MET A 219 8.07 -10.21 7.84
N MET A 220 8.89 -9.20 8.17
CA MET A 220 9.77 -8.52 7.19
C MET A 220 10.81 -9.46 6.59
N ASP A 221 11.39 -10.35 7.40
CA ASP A 221 12.36 -11.34 6.93
C ASP A 221 11.72 -12.45 6.08
N ASN A 222 10.42 -12.64 6.24
CA ASN A 222 9.66 -13.69 5.59
C ASN A 222 8.64 -13.15 4.55
N ILE A 223 8.88 -11.96 3.98
CA ILE A 223 8.06 -11.45 2.87
C ILE A 223 8.06 -12.47 1.73
N GLY A 224 6.90 -12.64 1.08
CA GLY A 224 6.74 -13.62 0.00
C GLY A 224 6.74 -15.09 0.43
N ASN A 225 6.96 -15.40 1.71
CA ASN A 225 6.78 -16.75 2.24
C ASN A 225 5.33 -16.99 2.66
N LEU A 226 4.90 -18.26 2.55
CA LEU A 226 3.63 -18.68 3.14
C LEU A 226 3.74 -18.66 4.67
N LEU A 227 2.98 -17.79 5.29
CA LEU A 227 2.92 -17.63 6.74
C LEU A 227 1.52 -17.96 7.27
N SER A 228 1.50 -18.45 8.49
CA SER A 228 0.29 -18.58 9.29
C SER A 228 0.58 -18.15 10.73
N PRO A 229 -0.45 -17.69 11.47
CA PRO A 229 -0.28 -17.39 12.89
C PRO A 229 0.28 -18.56 13.69
N ASN A 230 0.01 -19.81 13.29
CA ASN A 230 0.60 -21.00 13.90
C ASN A 230 2.11 -21.07 13.69
N ASN A 231 2.57 -20.98 12.43
CA ASN A 231 4.00 -21.08 12.10
C ASN A 231 4.79 -19.99 12.82
N ILE A 232 4.28 -18.75 12.85
CA ILE A 232 4.91 -17.64 13.56
C ILE A 232 4.96 -17.95 15.07
N CYS A 233 3.86 -18.41 15.64
CA CYS A 233 3.76 -18.76 17.05
C CYS A 233 4.74 -19.87 17.43
N GLU A 234 4.88 -20.93 16.63
CA GLU A 234 5.80 -22.02 16.86
C GLU A 234 7.26 -21.55 16.77
N THR A 235 7.60 -20.75 15.77
CA THR A 235 8.96 -20.19 15.63
C THR A 235 9.34 -19.32 16.84
N LEU A 236 8.43 -18.46 17.30
CA LEU A 236 8.69 -17.58 18.46
C LEU A 236 8.73 -18.33 19.79
N LYS A 237 7.93 -19.41 19.96
CA LYS A 237 7.98 -20.26 21.15
C LYS A 237 9.32 -20.96 21.30
N ASN A 238 9.92 -21.40 20.19
CA ASN A 238 11.28 -21.98 20.21
C ASN A 238 12.33 -20.97 20.73
N ASN A 239 12.01 -19.67 20.70
CA ASN A 239 12.80 -18.58 21.25
C ASN A 239 12.30 -18.11 22.65
N GLN A 240 11.66 -18.99 23.43
CA GLN A 240 11.19 -18.74 24.81
C GLN A 240 10.04 -17.74 24.94
N SER A 241 9.25 -17.49 23.90
CA SER A 241 8.04 -16.67 23.97
C SER A 241 6.82 -17.50 24.35
N GLU A 242 5.96 -16.96 25.22
CA GLU A 242 4.68 -17.60 25.62
C GLU A 242 3.49 -17.14 24.75
N ILE A 243 3.76 -16.54 23.61
CA ILE A 243 2.73 -15.96 22.75
C ILE A 243 1.74 -17.02 22.25
N THR A 244 0.46 -16.62 22.17
CA THR A 244 -0.62 -17.46 21.66
C THR A 244 -0.89 -17.18 20.16
N ARG A 245 -1.40 -18.19 19.44
CA ARG A 245 -1.85 -18.02 18.05
C ARG A 245 -2.84 -16.86 17.91
N LYS A 246 -3.77 -16.70 18.85
CA LYS A 246 -4.77 -15.62 18.85
C LYS A 246 -4.11 -14.24 18.92
N THR A 247 -3.09 -14.10 19.75
CA THR A 247 -2.31 -12.86 19.88
C THR A 247 -1.54 -12.56 18.60
N VAL A 248 -0.86 -13.56 18.01
CA VAL A 248 -0.15 -13.41 16.73
C VAL A 248 -1.11 -12.94 15.64
N SER A 249 -2.27 -13.61 15.48
CA SER A 249 -3.28 -13.21 14.49
C SER A 249 -3.75 -11.77 14.68
N LYS A 250 -3.95 -11.36 15.93
CA LYS A 250 -4.34 -9.98 16.28
C LYS A 250 -3.26 -8.97 15.92
N TYR A 251 -2.00 -9.31 16.19
CA TYR A 251 -0.85 -8.44 15.88
C TYR A 251 -0.62 -8.29 14.38
N ILE A 252 -0.77 -9.39 13.61
CA ILE A 252 -0.76 -9.31 12.15
C ILE A 252 -1.83 -8.33 11.65
N GLY A 253 -3.07 -8.45 12.12
CA GLY A 253 -4.15 -7.54 11.76
C GLY A 253 -3.85 -6.07 12.12
N TYR A 254 -3.13 -5.80 13.19
CA TYR A 254 -2.71 -4.44 13.53
C TYR A 254 -1.67 -3.89 12.55
N LEU A 255 -0.71 -4.72 12.13
CA LEU A 255 0.31 -4.35 11.14
C LEU A 255 -0.31 -4.10 9.76
N GLU A 256 -1.32 -4.90 9.38
CA GLU A 256 -2.11 -4.67 8.16
C GLU A 256 -2.93 -3.37 8.25
N ASN A 257 -3.55 -3.12 9.41
CA ASN A 257 -4.30 -1.88 9.65
C ASN A 257 -3.44 -0.61 9.59
N ALA A 258 -2.13 -0.72 9.82
CA ALA A 258 -1.19 0.39 9.62
C ALA A 258 -0.67 0.49 8.17
N PHE A 259 -1.16 -0.34 7.26
CA PHE A 259 -0.65 -0.47 5.89
C PHE A 259 0.85 -0.82 5.81
N LEU A 260 1.42 -1.38 6.89
CA LEU A 260 2.81 -1.82 6.89
C LEU A 260 2.96 -3.12 6.09
N PHE A 261 1.97 -4.01 6.19
CA PHE A 261 1.90 -5.24 5.41
C PHE A 261 0.57 -5.36 4.66
N TYR A 262 0.61 -6.10 3.56
CA TYR A 262 -0.55 -6.48 2.76
C TYR A 262 -0.63 -7.99 2.64
N GLU A 263 -1.78 -8.56 2.96
CA GLU A 263 -2.05 -9.99 2.78
C GLU A 263 -2.34 -10.31 1.31
N ALA A 264 -1.70 -11.35 0.78
CA ALA A 264 -2.09 -12.01 -0.46
C ALA A 264 -2.64 -13.41 -0.13
N LYS A 265 -3.96 -13.54 -0.22
CA LYS A 265 -4.66 -14.81 0.03
C LYS A 265 -4.35 -15.82 -1.07
N ARG A 266 -4.42 -17.10 -0.74
CA ARG A 266 -4.23 -18.17 -1.72
C ARG A 266 -5.50 -18.39 -2.54
N TYR A 267 -5.32 -18.65 -3.83
CA TYR A 267 -6.38 -18.99 -4.77
C TYR A 267 -6.11 -20.34 -5.43
N ASP A 268 -7.02 -21.30 -5.23
CA ASP A 268 -6.94 -22.62 -5.88
C ASP A 268 -7.44 -22.49 -7.31
N LEU A 269 -6.52 -22.61 -8.27
CA LEU A 269 -6.82 -22.49 -9.71
C LEU A 269 -7.73 -23.58 -10.23
N LYS A 270 -7.63 -24.80 -9.69
CA LYS A 270 -8.48 -25.94 -10.09
C LYS A 270 -9.87 -25.83 -9.47
N GLY A 271 -9.93 -25.59 -8.17
CA GLY A 271 -11.19 -25.49 -7.42
C GLY A 271 -11.88 -24.14 -7.58
N LYS A 272 -11.23 -23.15 -8.19
CA LYS A 272 -11.69 -21.76 -8.36
C LYS A 272 -12.21 -21.16 -7.03
N LYS A 273 -11.49 -21.41 -5.93
CA LYS A 273 -11.88 -20.97 -4.59
C LYS A 273 -10.72 -20.36 -3.81
N TYR A 274 -11.07 -19.45 -2.94
CA TYR A 274 -10.11 -18.85 -2.00
C TYR A 274 -9.80 -19.84 -0.87
N LEU A 275 -8.53 -19.89 -0.47
CA LEU A 275 -8.06 -20.72 0.62
C LEU A 275 -7.80 -19.86 1.85
N THR A 276 -8.29 -20.29 2.99
CA THR A 276 -8.23 -19.53 4.25
C THR A 276 -6.95 -19.77 5.06
N ASN A 277 -6.16 -20.77 4.68
CA ASN A 277 -4.96 -21.17 5.43
C ASN A 277 -3.70 -20.74 4.68
N ASN A 278 -2.74 -20.19 5.41
CA ASN A 278 -1.43 -19.76 4.95
C ASN A 278 -1.50 -18.74 3.80
N SER A 279 -1.27 -17.50 4.11
CA SER A 279 -1.17 -16.41 3.14
C SER A 279 0.29 -15.98 2.98
N LYS A 280 0.60 -15.26 1.91
CA LYS A 280 1.84 -14.49 1.83
C LYS A 280 1.56 -13.06 2.30
N TYR A 281 2.58 -12.43 2.89
CA TYR A 281 2.52 -11.03 3.30
C TYR A 281 3.61 -10.25 2.58
N TYR A 282 3.24 -9.08 2.10
CA TYR A 282 4.13 -8.17 1.38
C TYR A 282 4.23 -6.85 2.11
N LEU A 283 5.44 -6.35 2.22
CA LEU A 283 5.76 -5.09 2.89
C LEU A 283 5.37 -3.91 1.99
N CYS A 284 4.86 -2.84 2.58
CA CYS A 284 4.43 -1.65 1.85
C CYS A 284 5.53 -0.95 1.05
N ASP A 285 6.80 -1.17 1.44
CA ASP A 285 7.97 -0.64 0.77
C ASP A 285 9.23 -1.43 1.15
N SER A 286 10.11 -1.72 0.19
CA SER A 286 11.33 -2.50 0.42
C SER A 286 12.30 -1.82 1.38
N SER A 287 12.33 -0.49 1.44
CA SER A 287 13.24 0.26 2.32
C SER A 287 13.09 -0.08 3.80
N PHE A 288 11.89 -0.44 4.25
CA PHE A 288 11.68 -0.86 5.65
C PHE A 288 12.51 -2.11 5.99
N ARG A 289 12.57 -3.09 5.08
CA ARG A 289 13.39 -4.30 5.27
C ARG A 289 14.87 -3.95 5.41
N TYR A 290 15.36 -3.06 4.55
CA TYR A 290 16.76 -2.63 4.60
C TYR A 290 17.06 -1.78 5.84
N ALA A 291 16.16 -0.85 6.20
CA ALA A 291 16.34 0.04 7.34
C ALA A 291 16.31 -0.68 8.69
N VAL A 292 15.46 -1.72 8.84
CA VAL A 292 15.23 -2.41 10.11
C VAL A 292 16.18 -3.62 10.27
N ASN A 293 16.19 -4.52 9.28
CA ASN A 293 16.90 -5.81 9.37
C ASN A 293 18.28 -5.78 8.68
N GLY A 294 18.61 -4.66 8.02
CA GLY A 294 19.89 -4.49 7.30
C GLY A 294 19.93 -5.23 5.97
N THR A 295 21.14 -5.29 5.40
CA THR A 295 21.36 -5.78 4.03
C THR A 295 21.90 -7.21 3.94
N ARG A 296 22.14 -7.86 5.08
CA ARG A 296 22.69 -9.22 5.12
C ARG A 296 21.66 -10.27 4.70
N ASN A 297 22.12 -11.28 3.97
CA ASN A 297 21.30 -12.43 3.53
C ASN A 297 20.03 -12.04 2.78
N MET A 298 20.11 -11.04 1.90
CA MET A 298 18.98 -10.61 1.09
C MET A 298 18.63 -11.64 0.02
N ASP A 299 17.40 -12.11 0.06
CA ASP A 299 16.78 -12.87 -1.02
C ASP A 299 16.15 -11.88 -2.01
N TYR A 300 16.88 -11.56 -3.08
CA TYR A 300 16.41 -10.61 -4.10
C TYR A 300 15.15 -11.10 -4.81
N GLY A 301 14.98 -12.40 -4.98
CA GLY A 301 13.76 -12.96 -5.57
C GLY A 301 12.51 -12.50 -4.81
N ARG A 302 12.54 -12.59 -3.48
CA ARG A 302 11.43 -12.13 -2.63
C ARG A 302 11.24 -10.61 -2.63
N VAL A 303 12.35 -9.86 -2.68
CA VAL A 303 12.26 -8.40 -2.78
C VAL A 303 11.61 -7.99 -4.12
N TYR A 304 11.98 -8.65 -5.21
CA TYR A 304 11.37 -8.40 -6.52
C TYR A 304 9.90 -8.85 -6.55
N GLU A 305 9.58 -9.98 -5.94
CA GLU A 305 8.19 -10.43 -5.76
C GLU A 305 7.37 -9.38 -4.99
N ASN A 306 7.93 -8.80 -3.91
CA ASN A 306 7.29 -7.72 -3.16
C ASN A 306 7.06 -6.46 -4.01
N ILE A 307 8.03 -6.05 -4.81
CA ILE A 307 7.91 -4.90 -5.71
C ILE A 307 6.83 -5.14 -6.78
N VAL A 308 6.81 -6.33 -7.39
CA VAL A 308 5.79 -6.72 -8.37
C VAL A 308 4.40 -6.75 -7.73
N TYR A 309 4.27 -7.30 -6.53
CA TYR A 309 3.00 -7.28 -5.79
C TYR A 309 2.45 -5.86 -5.62
N LEU A 310 3.28 -4.95 -5.13
CA LEU A 310 2.88 -3.55 -4.91
C LEU A 310 2.50 -2.86 -6.22
N GLU A 311 3.25 -3.13 -7.29
CA GLU A 311 2.97 -2.54 -8.60
C GLU A 311 1.65 -3.06 -9.17
N LEU A 312 1.35 -4.35 -9.05
CA LEU A 312 0.05 -4.92 -9.42
C LEU A 312 -1.09 -4.26 -8.64
N ARG A 313 -0.90 -4.05 -7.33
CA ARG A 313 -1.88 -3.33 -6.50
C ARG A 313 -2.07 -1.89 -6.97
N ARG A 314 -0.98 -1.17 -7.30
CA ARG A 314 -1.05 0.19 -7.87
C ARG A 314 -1.81 0.22 -9.20
N ARG A 315 -1.65 -0.80 -10.05
CA ARG A 315 -2.38 -0.95 -11.32
C ARG A 315 -3.85 -1.36 -11.12
N GLY A 316 -4.29 -1.50 -9.87
CA GLY A 316 -5.68 -1.80 -9.50
C GLY A 316 -6.06 -3.26 -9.60
N TYR A 317 -5.09 -4.19 -9.59
CA TYR A 317 -5.35 -5.61 -9.52
C TYR A 317 -5.62 -6.06 -8.07
N GLU A 318 -6.56 -6.98 -7.93
CA GLU A 318 -6.62 -7.87 -6.78
C GLU A 318 -5.60 -8.99 -6.97
N VAL A 319 -4.71 -9.18 -6.00
CA VAL A 319 -3.56 -10.07 -6.14
C VAL A 319 -3.65 -11.22 -5.16
N TYR A 320 -3.55 -12.43 -5.70
CA TYR A 320 -3.62 -13.68 -4.96
C TYR A 320 -2.40 -14.54 -5.24
N VAL A 321 -2.05 -15.44 -4.32
CA VAL A 321 -1.05 -16.49 -4.54
C VAL A 321 -1.75 -17.68 -5.17
N GLY A 322 -1.34 -18.10 -6.37
CA GLY A 322 -1.94 -19.20 -7.08
C GLY A 322 -1.51 -20.56 -6.52
N LYS A 323 -2.46 -21.49 -6.39
CA LYS A 323 -2.20 -22.91 -6.12
C LYS A 323 -2.71 -23.76 -7.26
N LEU A 324 -1.81 -24.51 -7.89
CA LEU A 324 -2.16 -25.50 -8.92
C LEU A 324 -1.62 -26.87 -8.52
N TYR A 325 -2.48 -27.72 -7.95
CA TYR A 325 -2.09 -29.00 -7.33
C TYR A 325 -1.05 -28.82 -6.21
N LYS A 326 0.19 -29.27 -6.44
CA LYS A 326 1.33 -29.12 -5.55
C LYS A 326 2.24 -27.93 -5.91
N LYS A 327 1.97 -27.25 -7.05
CA LYS A 327 2.76 -26.14 -7.54
C LYS A 327 2.14 -24.83 -7.08
N GLU A 328 3.01 -23.85 -6.88
CA GLU A 328 2.63 -22.46 -6.59
C GLU A 328 2.79 -21.61 -7.85
N ILE A 329 1.93 -20.63 -8.01
CA ILE A 329 2.06 -19.51 -8.93
C ILE A 329 2.20 -18.27 -8.05
N ASP A 330 3.24 -17.48 -8.24
CA ASP A 330 3.50 -16.34 -7.35
C ASP A 330 2.30 -15.42 -7.32
N PHE A 331 1.75 -15.03 -8.50
CA PHE A 331 0.57 -14.20 -8.54
C PHE A 331 -0.49 -14.66 -9.53
N VAL A 332 -1.72 -14.58 -9.07
CA VAL A 332 -2.95 -14.53 -9.86
C VAL A 332 -3.52 -13.13 -9.67
N ALA A 333 -3.33 -12.26 -10.63
CA ALA A 333 -3.79 -10.88 -10.58
C ALA A 333 -5.10 -10.72 -11.36
N LYS A 334 -6.15 -10.20 -10.69
CA LYS A 334 -7.49 -10.05 -11.25
C LYS A 334 -7.92 -8.59 -11.24
N LYS A 335 -8.51 -8.13 -12.35
CA LYS A 335 -9.09 -6.79 -12.45
C LYS A 335 -10.29 -6.84 -13.38
N ARG A 336 -11.50 -6.66 -12.83
CA ARG A 336 -12.77 -6.83 -13.57
C ARG A 336 -12.78 -8.18 -14.32
N ASP A 337 -12.83 -8.15 -15.65
CA ASP A 337 -12.90 -9.35 -16.49
C ASP A 337 -11.53 -9.88 -16.92
N THR A 338 -10.45 -9.25 -16.48
CA THR A 338 -9.07 -9.65 -16.82
C THR A 338 -8.42 -10.42 -15.68
N GLN A 339 -7.65 -11.45 -16.05
CA GLN A 339 -6.83 -12.23 -15.14
C GLN A 339 -5.47 -12.48 -15.78
N ILE A 340 -4.40 -12.37 -15.02
CA ILE A 340 -3.03 -12.68 -15.44
C ILE A 340 -2.37 -13.58 -14.42
N TYR A 341 -1.49 -14.47 -14.91
CA TYR A 341 -0.64 -15.34 -14.09
C TYR A 341 0.80 -14.88 -14.17
N ILE A 342 1.46 -14.75 -13.05
CA ILE A 342 2.81 -14.19 -13.00
C ILE A 342 3.70 -15.04 -12.12
N GLN A 343 4.90 -15.36 -12.63
CA GLN A 343 6.04 -15.83 -11.85
C GLN A 343 7.08 -14.71 -11.79
N VAL A 344 7.75 -14.59 -10.65
CA VAL A 344 8.79 -13.59 -10.42
C VAL A 344 10.10 -14.27 -10.04
N SER A 345 11.18 -13.88 -10.70
CA SER A 345 12.50 -14.45 -10.42
C SER A 345 13.59 -13.39 -10.42
N ASP A 346 14.61 -13.58 -9.60
CA ASP A 346 15.81 -12.74 -9.62
C ASP A 346 16.73 -13.06 -10.83
N ASN A 347 16.75 -14.31 -11.25
CA ASN A 347 17.57 -14.78 -12.35
C ASN A 347 16.97 -16.02 -13.00
N ILE A 348 16.92 -16.02 -14.33
CA ILE A 348 16.45 -17.14 -15.16
C ILE A 348 17.48 -17.59 -16.18
N SER A 349 18.76 -17.23 -16.02
CA SER A 349 19.83 -17.63 -16.94
C SER A 349 20.14 -19.12 -16.84
N ASP A 350 19.97 -19.72 -15.66
CA ASP A 350 20.11 -21.17 -15.47
C ASP A 350 18.85 -21.91 -15.96
N LYS A 351 19.07 -22.95 -16.75
CA LYS A 351 18.01 -23.76 -17.35
C LYS A 351 17.06 -24.36 -16.31
N LYS A 352 17.58 -24.87 -15.20
CA LYS A 352 16.74 -25.46 -14.12
C LYS A 352 15.87 -24.41 -13.46
N THR A 353 16.42 -23.23 -13.21
CA THR A 353 15.65 -22.10 -12.65
C THR A 353 14.58 -21.68 -13.63
N PHE A 354 14.90 -21.51 -14.91
CA PHE A 354 13.91 -21.17 -15.92
C PHE A 354 12.80 -22.23 -16.03
N GLU A 355 13.15 -23.53 -16.05
CA GLU A 355 12.19 -24.64 -16.06
C GLU A 355 11.28 -24.63 -14.82
N ARG A 356 11.77 -24.27 -13.68
CA ARG A 356 10.98 -24.12 -12.44
C ARG A 356 9.92 -23.04 -12.57
N GLU A 357 10.26 -21.91 -13.18
CA GLU A 357 9.35 -20.76 -13.33
C GLU A 357 8.29 -20.99 -14.43
N TYR A 358 8.67 -21.50 -15.60
CA TYR A 358 7.68 -21.64 -16.68
C TYR A 358 6.78 -22.89 -16.55
N THR A 359 7.28 -23.96 -15.95
CA THR A 359 6.52 -25.23 -15.89
C THR A 359 5.16 -25.09 -15.14
N PRO A 360 5.05 -24.35 -14.03
CA PRO A 360 3.76 -24.09 -13.39
C PRO A 360 2.79 -23.35 -14.31
N LEU A 361 3.26 -22.35 -15.04
CA LEU A 361 2.44 -21.55 -15.96
C LEU A 361 1.93 -22.36 -17.15
N LEU A 362 2.78 -23.23 -17.73
CA LEU A 362 2.37 -24.13 -18.83
C LEU A 362 1.28 -25.14 -18.40
N ALA A 363 1.25 -25.49 -17.10
CA ALA A 363 0.24 -26.41 -16.59
C ALA A 363 -1.16 -25.80 -16.48
N ILE A 364 -1.28 -24.47 -16.58
CA ILE A 364 -2.56 -23.75 -16.58
C ILE A 364 -3.19 -23.84 -17.98
N LYS A 365 -4.38 -24.45 -18.07
CA LYS A 365 -5.07 -24.78 -19.33
C LYS A 365 -6.16 -23.77 -19.68
N ASP A 366 -5.88 -22.49 -19.53
CA ASP A 366 -6.77 -21.40 -19.96
C ASP A 366 -6.06 -20.39 -20.87
N ALA A 367 -6.84 -19.46 -21.41
CA ALA A 367 -6.39 -18.46 -22.38
C ALA A 367 -5.87 -17.15 -21.74
N TYR A 368 -5.86 -17.04 -20.42
CA TYR A 368 -5.37 -15.82 -19.77
C TYR A 368 -3.86 -15.67 -19.95
N PRO A 369 -3.37 -14.42 -20.06
CA PRO A 369 -1.95 -14.12 -20.18
C PRO A 369 -1.10 -14.72 -19.07
N LYS A 370 0.09 -15.18 -19.42
CA LYS A 370 1.07 -15.78 -18.53
C LYS A 370 2.39 -15.04 -18.69
N LEU A 371 2.92 -14.53 -17.58
CA LEU A 371 4.13 -13.71 -17.56
C LEU A 371 5.18 -14.33 -16.65
N ILE A 372 6.44 -14.25 -17.08
CA ILE A 372 7.60 -14.36 -16.20
C ILE A 372 8.23 -12.97 -16.13
N ILE A 373 8.26 -12.39 -14.95
CA ILE A 373 8.91 -11.10 -14.68
C ILE A 373 10.21 -11.38 -13.94
N ALA A 374 11.35 -11.13 -14.61
CA ALA A 374 12.64 -11.45 -14.03
C ALA A 374 13.68 -10.37 -14.34
N ARG A 375 14.76 -10.31 -13.57
CA ARG A 375 15.85 -9.38 -13.79
C ARG A 375 16.77 -9.89 -14.92
N THR A 376 16.29 -9.84 -16.15
CA THR A 376 16.99 -10.39 -17.33
C THR A 376 17.93 -9.41 -18.01
N ARG A 377 17.61 -8.10 -17.95
CA ARG A 377 18.28 -7.04 -18.71
C ARG A 377 18.22 -7.26 -20.23
N HIS A 378 17.26 -8.06 -20.71
CA HIS A 378 17.04 -8.37 -22.11
C HIS A 378 15.71 -7.79 -22.61
N GLU A 379 15.55 -7.74 -23.92
CA GLU A 379 14.27 -7.43 -24.54
C GLU A 379 13.22 -8.49 -24.20
N THR A 380 11.95 -8.06 -24.20
CA THR A 380 10.81 -8.95 -24.00
C THR A 380 10.75 -10.01 -25.09
N TYR A 381 10.51 -11.26 -24.73
CA TYR A 381 10.35 -12.36 -25.67
C TYR A 381 9.26 -13.33 -25.21
N ASP A 382 8.78 -14.15 -26.15
CA ASP A 382 7.81 -15.19 -25.89
C ASP A 382 8.45 -16.57 -25.85
N TYR A 383 8.09 -17.37 -24.86
CA TYR A 383 8.48 -18.75 -24.73
C TYR A 383 7.25 -19.63 -24.52
N GLN A 384 6.87 -20.44 -25.52
CA GLN A 384 5.70 -21.34 -25.47
C GLN A 384 4.38 -20.65 -25.05
N GLY A 385 4.16 -19.41 -25.49
CA GLY A 385 2.99 -18.62 -25.14
C GLY A 385 3.04 -17.99 -23.75
N ILE A 386 4.22 -17.97 -23.12
CA ILE A 386 4.52 -17.24 -21.89
C ILE A 386 5.42 -16.07 -22.26
N GLN A 387 5.02 -14.86 -21.90
CA GLN A 387 5.83 -13.67 -22.12
C GLN A 387 6.85 -13.52 -21.00
N VAL A 388 8.12 -13.34 -21.38
CA VAL A 388 9.23 -13.09 -20.45
C VAL A 388 9.65 -11.64 -20.57
N ILE A 389 9.56 -10.91 -19.46
CA ILE A 389 9.76 -9.45 -19.41
C ILE A 389 10.81 -9.11 -18.35
N ASP A 390 11.73 -8.19 -18.69
CA ASP A 390 12.63 -7.62 -17.69
C ASP A 390 11.88 -6.80 -16.65
N LEU A 391 12.16 -7.03 -15.36
CA LEU A 391 11.48 -6.38 -14.25
C LEU A 391 11.59 -4.85 -14.28
N CYS A 392 12.79 -4.31 -14.59
CA CYS A 392 12.99 -2.87 -14.66
C CYS A 392 12.16 -2.24 -15.80
N ARG A 393 12.07 -2.95 -16.94
CA ARG A 393 11.25 -2.55 -18.08
C ARG A 393 9.76 -2.60 -17.72
N TRP A 394 9.29 -3.71 -17.15
CA TRP A 394 7.88 -3.89 -16.78
C TRP A 394 7.38 -2.81 -15.79
N LEU A 395 8.23 -2.36 -14.86
CA LEU A 395 7.89 -1.30 -13.91
C LEU A 395 7.80 0.10 -14.55
N ARG A 396 8.36 0.30 -15.74
CA ARG A 396 8.28 1.57 -16.50
C ARG A 396 7.11 1.61 -17.49
N GLU A 397 6.67 0.45 -17.94
CA GLU A 397 5.52 0.29 -18.83
C GLU A 397 4.21 0.39 -18.01
N GLU A 398 3.21 1.07 -18.56
CA GLU A 398 1.85 1.15 -18.00
C GLU A 398 0.92 0.12 -18.64
#